data_fc240e1e528a0a206d0e17ca9d27dee0
#
_entry.id   fc240e1e528a0a206d0e17ca9d27dee0
#
_cell.length_a   1.000
_cell.length_b   1.000
_cell.length_c   1.000
_cell.angle_alpha   90.00
_cell.angle_beta   90.00
_cell.angle_gamma   90.00
#
_symmetry.space_group_name_H-M   'P 1'
#
loop_
_entity.id
_entity.type
_entity.pdbx_description
1 polymer ?
#
loop_
_entity_poly.entity_id
_entity_poly.type
_entity_poly.pdbx_seq_one_letter_code
_entity_poly.pdbx_strand_id
1 'polypeptide(L)'
;MLNLSIKKLEQSLVLKNDGYLSIFFLGTGSAFSKKIYQNNIVIIKGDTAIFVDFGTRSPFALNLLGHNVSSIDNLILTHSHADHIGGVEEIFLFNRYGFNRKINLIVPKPYLDILWEESLKGGCSYSEYKDTKHLNIYDFVNYIEPQIIDIDYKEKRLFYKINISGIDIIFFQTKHLPSDAYEIEKHHLTFGL
;
A
#
# COMPACT_ATOMS: atom_id res chain seq x y z
N MET A 1 -1.90 -28.91 6.41
CA MET A 1 -0.47 -28.68 6.08
C MET A 1 -0.43 -27.59 5.03
N LEU A 2 0.22 -26.47 5.29
CA LEU A 2 0.36 -25.39 4.29
C LEU A 2 1.31 -25.89 3.18
N ASN A 3 0.79 -25.97 1.96
CA ASN A 3 1.63 -26.26 0.79
C ASN A 3 2.18 -24.94 0.23
N LEU A 4 3.41 -24.61 0.57
CA LEU A 4 4.12 -23.46 0.03
C LEU A 4 4.95 -23.87 -1.18
N SER A 5 4.75 -23.20 -2.32
CA SER A 5 5.61 -23.35 -3.49
C SER A 5 6.17 -21.98 -3.92
N ILE A 6 7.47 -21.93 -4.22
CA ILE A 6 8.14 -20.74 -4.73
C ILE A 6 8.44 -20.97 -6.21
N LYS A 7 7.98 -20.06 -7.07
CA LYS A 7 8.19 -20.13 -8.51
C LYS A 7 8.74 -18.79 -9.02
N LYS A 8 9.66 -18.87 -9.99
CA LYS A 8 10.07 -17.69 -10.76
C LYS A 8 8.97 -17.38 -11.78
N LEU A 9 8.63 -16.09 -11.94
CA LEU A 9 7.74 -15.66 -12.99
C LEU A 9 8.48 -15.74 -14.35
N GLU A 10 7.92 -16.46 -15.30
CA GLU A 10 8.48 -16.62 -16.65
C GLU A 10 7.71 -15.82 -17.73
N GLN A 11 6.56 -15.27 -17.35
CA GLN A 11 5.66 -14.53 -18.25
C GLN A 11 5.17 -13.25 -17.55
N SER A 12 4.31 -12.46 -18.23
CA SER A 12 3.65 -11.31 -17.63
C SER A 12 2.89 -11.70 -16.34
N LEU A 13 2.88 -10.83 -15.36
CA LEU A 13 2.14 -11.04 -14.13
C LEU A 13 0.63 -11.13 -14.44
N VAL A 14 -0.04 -12.12 -13.84
CA VAL A 14 -1.50 -12.23 -13.89
C VAL A 14 -2.05 -11.87 -12.53
N LEU A 15 -2.89 -10.82 -12.47
CA LEU A 15 -3.44 -10.28 -11.22
C LEU A 15 -4.68 -11.05 -10.73
N LYS A 16 -4.87 -12.28 -11.17
CA LYS A 16 -5.93 -13.19 -10.74
C LYS A 16 -5.49 -14.65 -10.82
N ASN A 17 -6.17 -15.52 -10.09
CA ASN A 17 -5.92 -16.95 -10.07
C ASN A 17 -7.20 -17.75 -9.72
N ASP A 18 -7.10 -19.06 -9.59
CA ASP A 18 -8.23 -19.96 -9.30
C ASP A 18 -8.62 -20.01 -7.80
N GLY A 19 -8.41 -18.91 -7.05
CA GLY A 19 -8.87 -18.77 -5.67
C GLY A 19 -7.85 -19.17 -4.59
N TYR A 20 -6.66 -19.61 -4.94
CA TYR A 20 -5.60 -19.83 -3.97
C TYR A 20 -4.90 -18.52 -3.58
N LEU A 21 -4.40 -18.43 -2.35
CA LEU A 21 -3.62 -17.29 -1.90
C LEU A 21 -2.22 -17.34 -2.50
N SER A 22 -1.83 -16.31 -3.21
CA SER A 22 -0.46 -16.14 -3.70
C SER A 22 0.08 -14.76 -3.35
N ILE A 23 1.40 -14.67 -3.16
CA ILE A 23 2.13 -13.43 -2.92
C ILE A 23 3.17 -13.30 -4.01
N PHE A 24 3.12 -12.19 -4.73
CA PHE A 24 4.10 -11.84 -5.75
C PHE A 24 4.96 -10.67 -5.26
N PHE A 25 6.28 -10.81 -5.34
CA PHE A 25 7.22 -9.75 -5.00
C PHE A 25 7.52 -8.91 -6.25
N LEU A 26 7.08 -7.65 -6.27
CA LEU A 26 7.45 -6.68 -7.32
C LEU A 26 8.96 -6.41 -7.30
N GLY A 27 9.56 -6.50 -6.14
CA GLY A 27 10.98 -6.43 -5.91
C GLY A 27 11.34 -6.92 -4.52
N THR A 28 12.60 -7.14 -4.27
CA THR A 28 13.15 -7.63 -2.99
C THR A 28 14.34 -6.79 -2.52
N GLY A 29 14.53 -5.62 -3.13
CA GLY A 29 15.63 -4.72 -2.80
C GLY A 29 15.32 -3.82 -1.60
N SER A 30 16.38 -3.35 -0.95
CA SER A 30 16.27 -2.30 0.06
C SER A 30 15.86 -0.95 -0.56
N ALA A 31 15.55 0.03 0.29
CA ALA A 31 15.16 1.39 -0.08
C ALA A 31 16.10 2.03 -1.13
N PHE A 32 17.40 1.82 -1.00
CA PHE A 32 18.43 2.44 -1.84
C PHE A 32 19.02 1.51 -2.90
N SER A 33 18.48 0.32 -3.08
CA SER A 33 18.96 -0.63 -4.09
C SER A 33 18.86 -0.03 -5.50
N LYS A 34 19.95 -0.18 -6.29
CA LYS A 34 20.00 0.24 -7.70
C LYS A 34 19.90 -0.94 -8.68
N LYS A 35 20.13 -2.16 -8.21
CA LYS A 35 20.18 -3.36 -9.06
C LYS A 35 18.84 -4.10 -9.12
N ILE A 36 18.09 -4.10 -8.04
CA ILE A 36 16.78 -4.76 -7.92
C ILE A 36 15.74 -3.75 -7.44
N TYR A 37 14.47 -3.98 -7.77
CA TYR A 37 13.37 -3.12 -7.34
C TYR A 37 13.14 -3.23 -5.83
N GLN A 38 12.60 -2.18 -5.24
CA GLN A 38 12.27 -2.07 -3.82
C GLN A 38 11.26 -3.15 -3.41
N ASN A 39 11.31 -3.54 -2.13
CA ASN A 39 10.45 -4.59 -1.60
C ASN A 39 8.99 -4.11 -1.49
N ASN A 40 8.24 -4.37 -2.52
CA ASN A 40 6.80 -4.18 -2.57
C ASN A 40 6.15 -5.47 -3.09
N ILE A 41 4.95 -5.79 -2.65
CA ILE A 41 4.30 -7.07 -2.95
C ILE A 41 2.89 -6.91 -3.51
N VAL A 42 2.40 -7.95 -4.17
CA VAL A 42 1.01 -8.09 -4.58
C VAL A 42 0.45 -9.38 -3.99
N ILE A 43 -0.62 -9.28 -3.24
CA ILE A 43 -1.39 -10.42 -2.71
C ILE A 43 -2.52 -10.69 -3.69
N ILE A 44 -2.62 -11.94 -4.17
CA ILE A 44 -3.61 -12.33 -5.19
C ILE A 44 -4.40 -13.53 -4.70
N LYS A 45 -5.74 -13.45 -4.79
CA LYS A 45 -6.65 -14.56 -4.52
C LYS A 45 -7.93 -14.42 -5.34
N GLY A 46 -8.19 -15.37 -6.21
CA GLY A 46 -9.30 -15.28 -7.16
C GLY A 46 -9.13 -14.07 -8.09
N ASP A 47 -10.16 -13.26 -8.20
CA ASP A 47 -10.14 -12.01 -8.98
C ASP A 47 -9.63 -10.79 -8.17
N THR A 48 -9.19 -10.98 -6.94
CA THR A 48 -8.74 -9.91 -6.06
C THR A 48 -7.21 -9.82 -6.04
N ALA A 49 -6.68 -8.66 -6.41
CA ALA A 49 -5.29 -8.28 -6.23
C ALA A 49 -5.19 -7.08 -5.27
N ILE A 50 -4.31 -7.18 -4.28
CA ILE A 50 -4.03 -6.13 -3.29
C ILE A 50 -2.55 -5.82 -3.36
N PHE A 51 -2.23 -4.59 -3.74
CA PHE A 51 -0.86 -4.09 -3.72
C PHE A 51 -0.53 -3.63 -2.29
N VAL A 52 0.61 -4.06 -1.79
CA VAL A 52 1.13 -3.66 -0.49
C VAL A 52 2.40 -2.86 -0.72
N ASP A 53 2.32 -1.59 -0.40
CA ASP A 53 3.28 -0.57 -0.74
C ASP A 53 3.48 -0.36 -2.24
N PHE A 54 3.89 0.84 -2.61
CA PHE A 54 4.17 1.20 -3.99
C PHE A 54 5.25 2.30 -4.04
N GLY A 55 6.49 1.87 -3.93
CA GLY A 55 7.65 2.75 -3.86
C GLY A 55 8.00 3.43 -5.18
N THR A 56 9.00 4.29 -5.14
CA THR A 56 9.46 5.13 -6.27
C THR A 56 9.77 4.35 -7.55
N ARG A 57 10.16 3.08 -7.43
CA ARG A 57 10.52 2.24 -8.60
C ARG A 57 9.45 1.22 -8.97
N SER A 58 8.37 1.14 -8.20
CA SER A 58 7.28 0.19 -8.45
C SER A 58 6.53 0.44 -9.76
N PRO A 59 6.31 1.69 -10.25
CA PRO A 59 5.74 1.92 -11.57
C PRO A 59 6.54 1.25 -12.69
N PHE A 60 7.87 1.34 -12.63
CA PHE A 60 8.75 0.70 -13.62
C PHE A 60 8.71 -0.83 -13.51
N ALA A 61 8.74 -1.37 -12.30
CA ALA A 61 8.64 -2.82 -12.07
C ALA A 61 7.31 -3.36 -12.61
N LEU A 62 6.21 -2.66 -12.32
CA LEU A 62 4.87 -3.04 -12.77
C LEU A 62 4.76 -2.98 -14.31
N ASN A 63 5.35 -1.96 -14.93
CA ASN A 63 5.37 -1.83 -16.39
C ASN A 63 6.12 -2.98 -17.07
N LEU A 64 7.26 -3.40 -16.55
CA LEU A 64 8.00 -4.57 -17.06
C LEU A 64 7.21 -5.88 -16.93
N LEU A 65 6.22 -5.95 -16.06
CA LEU A 65 5.34 -7.09 -15.86
C LEU A 65 4.07 -7.03 -16.73
N GLY A 66 3.99 -6.05 -17.65
CA GLY A 66 2.88 -5.89 -18.59
C GLY A 66 1.68 -5.11 -18.05
N HIS A 67 1.84 -4.41 -16.95
CA HIS A 67 0.80 -3.60 -16.30
C HIS A 67 1.20 -2.13 -16.19
N ASN A 68 0.25 -1.30 -15.81
CA ASN A 68 0.48 0.07 -15.37
C ASN A 68 -0.36 0.36 -14.11
N VAL A 69 -0.24 1.55 -13.56
CA VAL A 69 -0.92 1.92 -12.31
C VAL A 69 -2.45 1.90 -12.37
N SER A 70 -3.05 1.83 -13.58
CA SER A 70 -4.50 1.63 -13.71
C SER A 70 -4.94 0.19 -13.39
N SER A 71 -4.01 -0.75 -13.30
CA SER A 71 -4.31 -2.13 -12.87
C SER A 71 -4.45 -2.26 -11.34
N ILE A 72 -4.24 -1.17 -10.59
CA ILE A 72 -4.29 -1.18 -9.13
C ILE A 72 -5.70 -0.79 -8.69
N ASP A 73 -6.43 -1.76 -8.13
CA ASP A 73 -7.75 -1.53 -7.54
C ASP A 73 -7.68 -1.38 -6.02
N ASN A 74 -6.83 -2.16 -5.35
CA ASN A 74 -6.68 -2.16 -3.90
C ASN A 74 -5.22 -1.90 -3.52
N LEU A 75 -5.01 -0.91 -2.66
CA LEU A 75 -3.71 -0.49 -2.19
C LEU A 75 -3.68 -0.44 -0.66
N ILE A 76 -2.73 -1.13 -0.07
CA ILE A 76 -2.34 -1.04 1.34
C ILE A 76 -1.02 -0.29 1.40
N LEU A 77 -0.88 0.62 2.36
CA LEU A 77 0.37 1.30 2.64
C LEU A 77 0.78 1.08 4.09
N THR A 78 2.03 0.77 4.30
CA THR A 78 2.58 0.45 5.62
C THR A 78 3.12 1.66 6.35
N HIS A 79 3.82 2.55 5.65
CA HIS A 79 4.37 3.80 6.18
C HIS A 79 4.88 4.72 5.06
N SER A 80 5.28 5.96 5.40
CA SER A 80 5.53 7.05 4.44
C SER A 80 6.97 7.16 3.93
N HIS A 81 7.80 6.12 3.99
CA HIS A 81 9.10 6.17 3.30
C HIS A 81 8.93 6.07 1.77
N ALA A 82 9.80 6.71 1.01
CA ALA A 82 9.69 6.81 -0.45
C ALA A 82 9.76 5.45 -1.17
N ASP A 83 10.41 4.45 -0.59
CA ASP A 83 10.43 3.07 -1.11
C ASP A 83 9.12 2.30 -0.87
N HIS A 84 8.18 2.89 -0.13
CA HIS A 84 6.85 2.37 0.15
C HIS A 84 5.73 3.22 -0.47
N ILE A 85 5.90 4.54 -0.59
CA ILE A 85 4.84 5.41 -1.12
C ILE A 85 5.23 6.26 -2.33
N GLY A 86 6.50 6.24 -2.76
CA GLY A 86 6.98 7.17 -3.77
C GLY A 86 6.38 7.04 -5.18
N GLY A 87 5.63 5.98 -5.47
CA GLY A 87 4.84 5.81 -6.71
C GLY A 87 3.34 6.08 -6.53
N VAL A 88 2.88 6.41 -5.33
CA VAL A 88 1.44 6.54 -5.03
C VAL A 88 0.82 7.77 -5.68
N GLU A 89 1.56 8.87 -5.78
CA GLU A 89 1.10 10.07 -6.49
C GLU A 89 0.73 9.73 -7.94
N GLU A 90 1.54 8.94 -8.64
CA GLU A 90 1.24 8.47 -9.99
C GLU A 90 -0.06 7.65 -10.03
N ILE A 91 -0.27 6.75 -9.05
CA ILE A 91 -1.53 5.98 -8.97
C ILE A 91 -2.72 6.92 -8.86
N PHE A 92 -2.66 7.90 -7.97
CA PHE A 92 -3.78 8.81 -7.72
C PHE A 92 -4.10 9.67 -8.94
N LEU A 93 -3.10 10.35 -9.48
CA LEU A 93 -3.27 11.27 -10.60
C LEU A 93 -3.66 10.53 -11.88
N PHE A 94 -3.00 9.43 -12.20
CA PHE A 94 -3.28 8.67 -13.41
C PHE A 94 -4.69 8.06 -13.41
N ASN A 95 -5.13 7.48 -12.30
CA ASN A 95 -6.49 6.93 -12.20
C ASN A 95 -7.55 8.03 -12.24
N ARG A 96 -7.32 9.16 -11.56
CA ARG A 96 -8.24 10.29 -11.59
C ARG A 96 -8.38 10.90 -12.98
N TYR A 97 -7.29 11.29 -13.61
CA TYR A 97 -7.32 12.04 -14.85
C TYR A 97 -7.37 11.16 -16.09
N GLY A 98 -6.74 10.00 -16.08
CA GLY A 98 -6.75 9.06 -17.19
C GLY A 98 -8.01 8.21 -17.28
N PHE A 99 -8.59 7.82 -16.15
CA PHE A 99 -9.68 6.85 -16.09
C PHE A 99 -10.92 7.33 -15.34
N ASN A 100 -10.91 8.54 -14.79
CA ASN A 100 -11.99 9.10 -13.96
C ASN A 100 -12.48 8.13 -12.87
N ARG A 101 -11.56 7.47 -12.20
CA ARG A 101 -11.85 6.48 -11.17
C ARG A 101 -11.02 6.71 -9.91
N LYS A 102 -11.50 6.14 -8.80
CA LYS A 102 -10.81 6.07 -7.52
C LYS A 102 -10.34 4.63 -7.29
N ILE A 103 -9.23 4.48 -6.60
CA ILE A 103 -8.78 3.19 -6.07
C ILE A 103 -9.26 2.99 -4.64
N ASN A 104 -9.25 1.77 -4.14
CA ASN A 104 -9.49 1.46 -2.74
C ASN A 104 -8.16 1.62 -1.97
N LEU A 105 -8.14 2.54 -1.01
CA LEU A 105 -7.00 2.73 -0.10
C LEU A 105 -7.34 2.15 1.27
N ILE A 106 -6.52 1.23 1.74
CA ILE A 106 -6.74 0.46 2.97
C ILE A 106 -5.58 0.75 3.91
N VAL A 107 -5.81 1.62 4.88
CA VAL A 107 -4.82 2.00 5.89
C VAL A 107 -5.52 2.31 7.21
N PRO A 108 -4.90 2.11 8.39
CA PRO A 108 -5.44 2.58 9.65
C PRO A 108 -5.67 4.09 9.66
N LYS A 109 -6.79 4.54 10.23
CA LYS A 109 -7.19 5.96 10.22
C LYS A 109 -6.11 6.92 10.74
N PRO A 110 -5.40 6.63 11.83
CA PRO A 110 -4.33 7.52 12.31
C PRO A 110 -3.20 7.71 11.30
N TYR A 111 -2.90 6.66 10.51
CA TYR A 111 -1.90 6.77 9.45
C TYR A 111 -2.41 7.50 8.20
N LEU A 112 -3.69 7.41 7.88
CA LEU A 112 -4.28 8.12 6.74
C LEU A 112 -4.03 9.63 6.81
N ASP A 113 -4.17 10.22 7.99
CA ASP A 113 -4.00 11.64 8.19
C ASP A 113 -2.54 12.07 8.00
N ILE A 114 -1.59 11.27 8.50
CA ILE A 114 -0.15 11.49 8.27
C ILE A 114 0.19 11.31 6.79
N LEU A 115 -0.28 10.24 6.18
CA LEU A 115 -0.04 9.96 4.76
C LEU A 115 -0.48 11.13 3.88
N TRP A 116 -1.65 11.70 4.15
CA TRP A 116 -2.15 12.82 3.37
C TRP A 116 -1.43 14.12 3.70
N GLU A 117 -1.48 14.56 4.95
CA GLU A 117 -1.02 15.90 5.35
C GLU A 117 0.51 16.06 5.27
N GLU A 118 1.27 15.00 5.58
CA GLU A 118 2.72 15.08 5.66
C GLU A 118 3.44 14.53 4.41
N SER A 119 2.74 13.81 3.53
CA SER A 119 3.40 13.13 2.40
C SER A 119 2.80 13.44 1.04
N LEU A 120 1.51 13.19 0.80
CA LEU A 120 0.94 13.18 -0.56
C LEU A 120 0.25 14.50 -0.96
N LYS A 121 -0.22 15.28 0.00
CA LYS A 121 -1.01 16.48 -0.25
C LYS A 121 -0.27 17.50 -1.13
N GLY A 122 1.04 17.65 -0.95
CA GLY A 122 1.84 18.59 -1.73
C GLY A 122 1.80 18.32 -3.23
N GLY A 123 1.96 17.06 -3.65
CA GLY A 123 1.93 16.66 -5.06
C GLY A 123 0.52 16.48 -5.61
N CYS A 124 -0.39 15.92 -4.81
CA CYS A 124 -1.71 15.55 -5.30
C CYS A 124 -2.75 16.70 -5.25
N SER A 125 -2.58 17.66 -4.35
CA SER A 125 -3.60 18.72 -4.12
C SER A 125 -3.14 20.12 -4.53
N TYR A 126 -1.84 20.33 -4.70
CA TYR A 126 -1.31 21.64 -5.05
C TYR A 126 -1.81 22.09 -6.43
N SER A 127 -2.41 23.28 -6.48
CA SER A 127 -3.04 23.85 -7.69
C SER A 127 -4.21 23.03 -8.28
N GLU A 128 -4.67 22.01 -7.61
CA GLU A 128 -5.81 21.19 -8.04
C GLU A 128 -7.08 21.59 -7.28
N TYR A 129 -8.13 21.91 -8.02
CA TYR A 129 -9.39 22.41 -7.48
C TYR A 129 -10.59 21.63 -8.00
N LYS A 130 -11.57 21.45 -7.13
CA LYS A 130 -12.92 21.02 -7.45
C LYS A 130 -13.89 21.91 -6.70
N ASP A 131 -14.83 22.54 -7.41
CA ASP A 131 -15.84 23.42 -6.83
C ASP A 131 -15.24 24.52 -5.92
N THR A 132 -14.14 25.16 -6.39
CA THR A 132 -13.39 26.21 -5.68
C THR A 132 -12.62 25.78 -4.43
N LYS A 133 -12.56 24.46 -4.15
CA LYS A 133 -11.80 23.91 -3.03
C LYS A 133 -10.65 23.06 -3.54
N HIS A 134 -9.54 23.06 -2.81
CA HIS A 134 -8.46 22.12 -3.06
C HIS A 134 -8.96 20.67 -2.96
N LEU A 135 -8.40 19.80 -3.79
CA LEU A 135 -8.67 18.37 -3.69
C LEU A 135 -8.20 17.83 -2.33
N ASN A 136 -8.90 16.85 -1.85
CA ASN A 136 -8.56 16.09 -0.65
C ASN A 136 -8.36 14.61 -1.01
N ILE A 137 -7.91 13.80 -0.06
CA ILE A 137 -7.60 12.39 -0.33
C ILE A 137 -8.79 11.61 -0.88
N TYR A 138 -10.01 11.93 -0.43
CA TYR A 138 -11.24 11.27 -0.88
C TYR A 138 -11.63 11.61 -2.33
N ASP A 139 -10.97 12.58 -2.95
CA ASP A 139 -11.11 12.82 -4.39
C ASP A 139 -10.36 11.80 -5.23
N PHE A 140 -9.37 11.11 -4.65
CA PHE A 140 -8.52 10.12 -5.31
C PHE A 140 -8.88 8.68 -4.93
N VAL A 141 -9.40 8.45 -3.72
CA VAL A 141 -9.59 7.11 -3.19
C VAL A 141 -11.00 6.86 -2.64
N ASN A 142 -11.40 5.58 -2.64
CA ASN A 142 -12.38 5.02 -1.75
C ASN A 142 -11.63 4.54 -0.50
N TYR A 143 -11.76 5.25 0.60
CA TYR A 143 -11.10 4.88 1.83
C TYR A 143 -11.80 3.70 2.50
N ILE A 144 -11.04 2.68 2.85
CA ILE A 144 -11.52 1.50 3.56
C ILE A 144 -10.76 1.39 4.87
N GLU A 145 -11.45 1.57 5.98
CA GLU A 145 -10.87 1.60 7.32
C GLU A 145 -10.77 0.19 7.93
N PRO A 146 -9.57 -0.30 8.26
CA PRO A 146 -9.41 -1.49 9.07
C PRO A 146 -9.91 -1.24 10.51
N GLN A 147 -10.56 -2.25 11.10
CA GLN A 147 -11.08 -2.16 12.45
C GLN A 147 -9.97 -2.45 13.46
N ILE A 148 -9.91 -1.63 14.52
CA ILE A 148 -9.01 -1.88 15.65
C ILE A 148 -9.43 -3.17 16.35
N ILE A 149 -8.45 -3.99 16.68
CA ILE A 149 -8.65 -5.22 17.46
C ILE A 149 -7.72 -5.24 18.66
N ASP A 150 -8.16 -5.89 19.73
CA ASP A 150 -7.35 -6.13 20.91
C ASP A 150 -6.68 -7.49 20.79
N ILE A 151 -5.36 -7.48 20.86
CA ILE A 151 -4.54 -8.71 20.89
C ILE A 151 -3.66 -8.63 22.14
N ASP A 152 -3.73 -9.67 22.97
CA ASP A 152 -2.84 -9.81 24.12
C ASP A 152 -1.39 -10.00 23.63
N TYR A 153 -0.63 -8.93 23.70
CA TYR A 153 0.75 -8.88 23.28
C TYR A 153 1.63 -8.27 24.39
N LYS A 154 2.83 -8.77 24.54
CA LYS A 154 3.76 -8.34 25.62
C LYS A 154 4.04 -6.84 25.68
N GLU A 155 3.96 -6.16 24.54
CA GLU A 155 4.13 -4.72 24.43
C GLU A 155 2.83 -4.10 23.95
N LYS A 156 2.49 -2.92 24.46
CA LYS A 156 1.31 -2.16 23.97
C LYS A 156 1.56 -1.76 22.53
N ARG A 157 0.80 -2.34 21.59
CA ARG A 157 0.83 -2.05 20.15
C ARG A 157 -0.59 -1.94 19.62
N LEU A 158 -0.74 -1.23 18.52
CA LEU A 158 -1.99 -1.14 17.80
C LEU A 158 -2.08 -2.30 16.79
N PHE A 159 -3.22 -2.96 16.80
CA PHE A 159 -3.58 -3.98 15.82
C PHE A 159 -4.88 -3.60 15.14
N TYR A 160 -4.94 -3.83 13.84
CA TYR A 160 -6.15 -3.61 13.06
C TYR A 160 -6.40 -4.83 12.18
N LYS A 161 -7.66 -5.12 11.92
CA LYS A 161 -8.06 -6.22 11.04
C LYS A 161 -9.02 -5.74 9.98
N ILE A 162 -8.91 -6.33 8.79
CA ILE A 162 -9.86 -6.19 7.71
C ILE A 162 -9.95 -7.50 6.92
N ASN A 163 -11.12 -7.76 6.34
CA ASN A 163 -11.31 -8.82 5.35
C ASN A 163 -11.57 -8.19 3.99
N ILE A 164 -10.77 -8.54 3.00
CA ILE A 164 -10.94 -8.12 1.60
C ILE A 164 -11.15 -9.36 0.75
N SER A 165 -12.36 -9.57 0.28
CA SER A 165 -12.70 -10.70 -0.62
C SER A 165 -12.24 -12.07 -0.08
N GLY A 166 -12.41 -12.30 1.23
CA GLY A 166 -11.99 -13.54 1.89
C GLY A 166 -10.49 -13.66 2.17
N ILE A 167 -9.76 -12.54 2.12
CA ILE A 167 -8.38 -12.42 2.61
C ILE A 167 -8.45 -11.66 3.93
N ASP A 168 -8.13 -12.34 5.04
CA ASP A 168 -7.98 -11.69 6.34
C ASP A 168 -6.60 -11.04 6.42
N ILE A 169 -6.58 -9.75 6.72
CA ILE A 169 -5.36 -8.95 6.83
C ILE A 169 -5.31 -8.35 8.24
N ILE A 170 -4.20 -8.52 8.92
CA ILE A 170 -3.94 -7.94 10.24
C ILE A 170 -2.78 -6.97 10.10
N PHE A 171 -3.03 -5.71 10.39
CA PHE A 171 -1.99 -4.70 10.56
C PHE A 171 -1.49 -4.74 12.00
N PHE A 172 -0.18 -4.75 12.19
CA PHE A 172 0.41 -4.62 13.51
C PHE A 172 1.45 -3.50 13.54
N GLN A 173 1.36 -2.65 14.53
CA GLN A 173 2.31 -1.54 14.69
C GLN A 173 3.73 -2.07 14.91
N THR A 174 4.68 -1.54 14.14
CA THR A 174 6.10 -1.94 14.19
C THR A 174 6.96 -0.82 14.77
N LYS A 175 8.12 -1.19 15.29
CA LYS A 175 9.18 -0.28 15.69
C LYS A 175 10.18 -0.20 14.54
N HIS A 176 10.00 0.75 13.64
CA HIS A 176 10.80 0.85 12.41
C HIS A 176 11.93 1.88 12.50
N LEU A 177 11.86 2.81 13.43
CA LEU A 177 12.84 3.88 13.59
C LEU A 177 13.75 3.66 14.80
N PRO A 178 14.93 4.36 14.85
CA PRO A 178 15.85 4.26 15.98
C PRO A 178 15.22 4.55 17.34
N SER A 179 15.80 4.01 18.38
CA SER A 179 15.26 3.87 19.72
C SER A 179 14.94 5.15 20.50
N ASP A 180 15.44 6.28 20.08
CA ASP A 180 15.21 7.60 20.65
C ASP A 180 13.89 8.25 20.22
N ALA A 181 13.19 7.66 19.25
CA ALA A 181 11.86 8.07 18.79
C ALA A 181 10.71 7.45 19.60
N TYR A 182 10.96 6.91 20.80
CA TYR A 182 10.06 5.99 21.54
C TYR A 182 9.00 6.63 22.42
N GLU A 183 8.58 7.83 22.21
CA GLU A 183 7.27 8.22 22.69
C GLU A 183 6.20 7.73 21.71
N ILE A 184 5.74 6.54 21.94
CA ILE A 184 4.84 5.72 21.10
C ILE A 184 3.54 6.45 20.68
N GLU A 185 3.18 7.53 21.33
CA GLU A 185 1.86 8.14 21.20
C GLU A 185 1.75 9.20 20.08
N LYS A 186 2.84 9.65 19.47
CA LYS A 186 2.76 10.86 18.63
C LYS A 186 3.30 10.79 17.20
N HIS A 187 4.25 9.94 16.83
CA HIS A 187 4.98 10.22 15.58
C HIS A 187 5.26 9.09 14.59
N HIS A 188 5.11 7.81 14.92
CA HIS A 188 5.56 6.78 13.98
C HIS A 188 4.58 5.61 13.88
N LEU A 189 3.54 5.84 13.04
CA LEU A 189 2.61 4.79 12.68
C LEU A 189 3.17 4.03 11.48
N THR A 190 3.99 3.03 11.76
CA THR A 190 4.48 2.06 10.79
C THR A 190 3.85 0.72 11.08
N PHE A 191 3.44 0.00 10.03
CA PHE A 191 2.73 -1.25 10.16
C PHE A 191 3.43 -2.37 9.39
N GLY A 192 3.39 -3.59 9.97
CA GLY A 192 3.58 -4.84 9.26
C GLY A 192 2.22 -5.49 8.97
N LEU A 193 2.23 -6.51 8.12
CA LEU A 193 1.06 -7.32 7.77
C LEU A 193 1.34 -8.78 8.04
#